data_68438e3e6d6423e6cf6ff76f1b5f4313
#
_entry.id   68438e3e6d6423e6cf6ff76f1b5f4313
#
_cell.length_a   1.000
_cell.length_b   1.000
_cell.length_c   1.000
_cell.angle_alpha   90.00
_cell.angle_beta   90.00
_cell.angle_gamma   90.00
#
_symmetry.space_group_name_H-M   'P 1'
#
loop_
_entity.id
_entity.type
_entity.pdbx_description
1 polymer ?
#
loop_
_entity_poly.entity_id
_entity_poly.type
_entity_poly.pdbx_seq_one_letter_code
_entity_poly.pdbx_strand_id
1 'polypeptide(L)'
;MTQTKETTVTAQTRSQTLELPDVDLTYDVRGPIPTADGRPLLLMIGQPMQADGFADLADQFPDRTVVTYDPRGLGRSSVRRDGRDDQRPEDQAADLHALVQHLSSLGGAGPVDVFGSSGGAVAGLTWVSLHPDDVATLVAHEPPSTWALPNDAEAADRAFRGVREAYQAKGVGAGMATFIGLTMWPGEFTDAYFAQPAPDPAMFGMSTEDDGQRDDALLSERAVTVTTHEYDLDAIKAAPTRVVLGVGEETGTTITARTAQAVAERLGSELVIFPSHHGGFVGGGPENPYAGKPVEFGVTLREVLDQAR
;
A
#
# COMPACT_ATOMS: atom_id res chain seq x y z
N MET A 1 -31.27 -9.21 35.10
CA MET A 1 -30.40 -9.40 33.93
C MET A 1 -29.47 -8.19 33.86
N THR A 2 -28.26 -8.34 34.35
CA THR A 2 -27.27 -7.28 34.41
C THR A 2 -26.50 -7.33 33.09
N GLN A 3 -26.72 -6.34 32.19
CA GLN A 3 -25.89 -6.20 30.98
C GLN A 3 -24.51 -5.71 31.41
N THR A 4 -23.53 -6.58 31.28
CA THR A 4 -22.11 -6.20 31.35
C THR A 4 -21.79 -5.41 30.08
N LYS A 5 -21.58 -4.09 30.20
CA LYS A 5 -20.95 -3.29 29.16
C LYS A 5 -19.51 -3.75 29.05
N GLU A 6 -19.18 -4.49 27.99
CA GLU A 6 -17.80 -4.67 27.57
C GLU A 6 -17.23 -3.28 27.19
N THR A 7 -16.35 -2.78 28.00
CA THR A 7 -15.56 -1.60 27.68
C THR A 7 -14.47 -2.08 26.73
N THR A 8 -14.62 -1.83 25.44
CA THR A 8 -13.57 -2.02 24.45
C THR A 8 -12.43 -1.09 24.83
N VAL A 9 -11.37 -1.63 25.43
CA VAL A 9 -10.13 -0.87 25.68
C VAL A 9 -9.45 -0.76 24.33
N THR A 10 -9.57 0.39 23.69
CA THR A 10 -8.77 0.72 22.50
C THR A 10 -7.30 0.67 22.91
N ALA A 11 -6.52 -0.21 22.30
CA ALA A 11 -5.09 -0.30 22.58
C ALA A 11 -4.43 1.05 22.27
N GLN A 12 -3.73 1.62 23.25
CA GLN A 12 -3.09 2.93 23.11
C GLN A 12 -2.01 2.85 22.03
N THR A 13 -2.14 3.66 20.99
CA THR A 13 -1.11 3.80 19.95
C THR A 13 0.11 4.49 20.53
N ARG A 14 1.30 3.94 20.28
CA ARG A 14 2.59 4.50 20.66
C ARG A 14 3.39 4.81 19.41
N SER A 15 3.66 6.09 19.16
CA SER A 15 4.54 6.52 18.08
C SER A 15 6.00 6.50 18.54
N GLN A 16 6.87 6.01 17.66
CA GLN A 16 8.30 5.90 17.87
C GLN A 16 9.04 6.27 16.59
N THR A 17 10.34 6.54 16.72
CA THR A 17 11.22 6.82 15.58
C THR A 17 12.38 5.87 15.60
N LEU A 18 12.63 5.20 14.45
CA LEU A 18 13.81 4.40 14.20
C LEU A 18 14.81 5.26 13.40
N GLU A 19 15.94 5.56 14.03
CA GLU A 19 17.02 6.29 13.38
C GLU A 19 17.84 5.35 12.51
N LEU A 20 17.76 5.52 11.19
CA LEU A 20 18.58 4.85 10.19
C LEU A 20 19.65 5.82 9.65
N PRO A 21 20.66 5.34 8.90
CA PRO A 21 21.76 6.20 8.44
C PRO A 21 21.29 7.39 7.60
N ASP A 22 20.24 7.23 6.80
CA ASP A 22 19.75 8.20 5.81
C ASP A 22 18.30 8.66 6.03
N VAL A 23 17.58 8.04 6.98
CA VAL A 23 16.18 8.38 7.29
C VAL A 23 15.87 8.18 8.78
N ASP A 24 15.07 9.07 9.33
CA ASP A 24 14.41 8.91 10.62
C ASP A 24 12.99 8.39 10.37
N LEU A 25 12.80 7.08 10.54
CA LEU A 25 11.57 6.38 10.18
C LEU A 25 10.59 6.39 11.35
N THR A 26 9.45 7.05 11.20
CA THR A 26 8.41 7.08 12.22
C THR A 26 7.43 5.92 12.02
N TYR A 27 7.14 5.22 13.12
CA TYR A 27 6.20 4.11 13.14
C TYR A 27 5.33 4.12 14.39
N ASP A 28 4.15 3.53 14.28
CA ASP A 28 3.18 3.40 15.34
C ASP A 28 3.01 1.92 15.73
N VAL A 29 2.91 1.68 17.03
CA VAL A 29 2.63 0.35 17.58
C VAL A 29 1.33 0.39 18.37
N ARG A 30 0.38 -0.47 18.00
CA ARG A 30 -0.88 -0.73 18.73
C ARG A 30 -0.81 -2.13 19.30
N GLY A 31 -0.75 -2.26 20.60
CA GLY A 31 -0.60 -3.52 21.32
C GLY A 31 0.78 -3.72 21.95
N PRO A 32 0.97 -4.86 22.65
CA PRO A 32 2.21 -5.14 23.36
C PRO A 32 3.28 -5.76 22.44
N ILE A 33 4.55 -5.45 22.72
CA ILE A 33 5.72 -6.19 22.21
C ILE A 33 6.48 -6.69 23.44
N PRO A 34 6.69 -8.01 23.60
CA PRO A 34 6.24 -9.11 22.75
C PRO A 34 4.70 -9.24 22.67
N THR A 35 4.21 -9.90 21.61
CA THR A 35 2.77 -10.13 21.41
C THR A 35 2.19 -10.99 22.54
N ALA A 36 0.97 -10.68 22.99
CA ALA A 36 0.35 -11.34 24.15
C ALA A 36 0.04 -12.83 23.92
N ASP A 37 -0.19 -13.21 22.67
CA ASP A 37 -0.64 -14.54 22.25
C ASP A 37 0.41 -15.30 21.41
N GLY A 38 1.60 -14.73 21.21
CA GLY A 38 2.67 -15.32 20.43
C GLY A 38 2.44 -15.31 18.91
N ARG A 39 1.34 -14.72 18.41
CA ARG A 39 1.15 -14.53 16.97
C ARG A 39 2.16 -13.52 16.41
N PRO A 40 2.52 -13.60 15.10
CA PRO A 40 3.34 -12.58 14.44
C PRO A 40 2.80 -11.17 14.62
N LEU A 41 3.67 -10.17 14.62
CA LEU A 41 3.24 -8.77 14.44
C LEU A 41 2.51 -8.64 13.11
N LEU A 42 1.48 -7.79 13.04
CA LEU A 42 0.82 -7.44 11.79
C LEU A 42 1.30 -6.06 11.34
N LEU A 43 2.08 -6.00 10.27
CA LEU A 43 2.46 -4.76 9.63
C LEU A 43 1.44 -4.38 8.56
N MET A 44 1.00 -3.10 8.56
CA MET A 44 0.18 -2.54 7.49
C MET A 44 0.98 -1.45 6.81
N ILE A 45 1.25 -1.64 5.51
CA ILE A 45 2.17 -0.81 4.74
C ILE A 45 1.52 -0.25 3.48
N GLY A 46 1.75 1.03 3.23
CA GLY A 46 1.26 1.76 2.06
C GLY A 46 2.38 2.51 1.36
N GLN A 47 2.04 3.09 0.20
CA GLN A 47 2.87 4.06 -0.49
C GLN A 47 2.02 4.70 -1.61
N PRO A 48 1.84 6.03 -1.60
CA PRO A 48 2.36 6.99 -0.62
C PRO A 48 1.54 7.11 0.68
N MET A 49 0.60 6.18 0.91
CA MET A 49 -0.23 6.17 2.13
C MET A 49 0.65 6.01 3.38
N GLN A 50 0.38 6.83 4.38
CA GLN A 50 1.05 6.87 5.66
C GLN A 50 0.33 6.02 6.71
N ALA A 51 0.87 5.97 7.92
CA ALA A 51 0.36 5.16 9.03
C ALA A 51 -1.12 5.43 9.37
N ASP A 52 -1.55 6.67 9.29
CA ASP A 52 -2.92 7.10 9.60
C ASP A 52 -3.97 6.55 8.62
N GLY A 53 -3.59 6.30 7.36
CA GLY A 53 -4.47 5.70 6.36
C GLY A 53 -4.90 4.27 6.69
N PHE A 54 -4.25 3.61 7.64
CA PHE A 54 -4.58 2.26 8.11
C PHE A 54 -5.36 2.23 9.43
N ALA A 55 -5.73 3.39 9.99
CA ALA A 55 -6.34 3.47 11.32
C ALA A 55 -7.60 2.62 11.45
N ASP A 56 -8.52 2.75 10.49
CA ASP A 56 -9.80 2.02 10.51
C ASP A 56 -9.62 0.51 10.36
N LEU A 57 -8.66 0.07 9.53
CA LEU A 57 -8.34 -1.35 9.40
C LEU A 57 -7.64 -1.88 10.66
N ALA A 58 -6.71 -1.13 11.23
CA ALA A 58 -6.01 -1.53 12.45
C ALA A 58 -6.98 -1.71 13.64
N ASP A 59 -8.06 -0.92 13.70
CA ASP A 59 -9.11 -1.04 14.71
C ASP A 59 -9.90 -2.37 14.59
N GLN A 60 -9.82 -3.07 13.45
CA GLN A 60 -10.42 -4.40 13.28
C GLN A 60 -9.55 -5.53 13.87
N PHE A 61 -8.33 -5.21 14.37
CA PHE A 61 -7.39 -6.17 14.95
C PHE A 61 -7.03 -5.86 16.43
N PRO A 62 -8.02 -5.68 17.33
CA PRO A 62 -7.78 -5.31 18.73
C PRO A 62 -7.04 -6.39 19.51
N ASP A 63 -7.05 -7.62 19.03
CA ASP A 63 -6.44 -8.81 19.60
C ASP A 63 -5.02 -9.08 19.04
N ARG A 64 -4.50 -8.23 18.14
CA ARG A 64 -3.16 -8.34 17.55
C ARG A 64 -2.33 -7.11 17.85
N THR A 65 -1.02 -7.28 17.86
CA THR A 65 -0.13 -6.13 17.80
C THR A 65 0.04 -5.70 16.35
N VAL A 66 -0.48 -4.50 16.05
CA VAL A 66 -0.42 -3.89 14.72
C VAL A 66 0.66 -2.83 14.68
N VAL A 67 1.47 -2.82 13.62
CA VAL A 67 2.49 -1.81 13.34
C VAL A 67 2.18 -1.14 12.01
N THR A 68 2.18 0.18 12.01
CA THR A 68 2.07 1.03 10.80
C THR A 68 3.25 1.99 10.77
N TYR A 69 3.61 2.51 9.61
CA TYR A 69 4.72 3.44 9.49
C TYR A 69 4.45 4.50 8.42
N ASP A 70 5.17 5.60 8.52
CA ASP A 70 5.21 6.58 7.45
C ASP A 70 6.41 6.24 6.55
N PRO A 71 6.22 6.01 5.23
CA PRO A 71 7.34 5.73 4.34
C PRO A 71 8.38 6.86 4.31
N ARG A 72 9.63 6.55 3.95
CA ARG A 72 10.72 7.53 3.88
C ARG A 72 10.32 8.80 3.12
N GLY A 73 10.61 9.97 3.69
CA GLY A 73 10.30 11.27 3.12
C GLY A 73 8.80 11.61 3.06
N LEU A 74 7.95 10.85 3.76
CA LEU A 74 6.51 11.10 3.86
C LEU A 74 6.09 11.27 5.32
N GLY A 75 5.02 12.04 5.51
CA GLY A 75 4.42 12.25 6.83
C GLY A 75 5.43 12.71 7.87
N ARG A 76 5.59 11.90 8.91
CA ARG A 76 6.49 12.16 10.04
C ARG A 76 7.91 11.60 9.83
N SER A 77 8.12 10.78 8.78
CA SER A 77 9.45 10.24 8.45
C SER A 77 10.25 11.24 7.65
N SER A 78 11.44 11.60 8.13
CA SER A 78 12.29 12.62 7.52
C SER A 78 13.56 12.00 6.92
N VAL A 79 13.83 12.34 5.66
CA VAL A 79 15.08 11.97 5.00
C VAL A 79 16.19 12.90 5.47
N ARG A 80 17.36 12.33 5.81
CA ARG A 80 18.55 13.10 6.19
C ARG A 80 19.17 13.77 4.96
N ARG A 81 20.06 14.74 5.21
CA ARG A 81 20.60 15.64 4.18
C ARG A 81 21.09 14.96 2.90
N ASP A 82 21.68 13.77 3.02
CA ASP A 82 22.23 13.01 1.88
C ASP A 82 21.37 11.76 1.57
N GLY A 83 20.17 11.66 2.17
CA GLY A 83 19.23 10.58 1.97
C GLY A 83 18.38 10.80 0.71
N ARG A 84 17.83 9.69 0.20
CA ARG A 84 16.95 9.69 -0.96
C ARG A 84 15.50 9.65 -0.50
N ASP A 85 14.66 10.46 -1.12
CA ASP A 85 13.22 10.50 -0.87
C ASP A 85 12.37 10.01 -2.05
N ASP A 86 13.03 9.52 -3.12
CA ASP A 86 12.34 8.79 -4.19
C ASP A 86 11.63 7.58 -3.58
N GLN A 87 10.45 7.27 -4.09
CA GLN A 87 9.64 6.17 -3.57
C GLN A 87 10.07 4.83 -4.18
N ARG A 88 11.37 4.49 -4.07
CA ARG A 88 11.92 3.25 -4.63
C ARG A 88 11.53 2.04 -3.78
N PRO A 89 10.96 0.98 -4.38
CA PRO A 89 10.56 -0.21 -3.64
C PRO A 89 11.72 -0.89 -2.90
N GLU A 90 12.94 -0.85 -3.45
CA GLU A 90 14.13 -1.43 -2.80
C GLU A 90 14.54 -0.68 -1.54
N ASP A 91 14.48 0.66 -1.56
CA ASP A 91 14.78 1.49 -0.40
C ASP A 91 13.73 1.28 0.71
N GLN A 92 12.46 1.15 0.31
CA GLN A 92 11.38 0.82 1.25
C GLN A 92 11.51 -0.60 1.81
N ALA A 93 11.90 -1.57 1.00
CA ALA A 93 12.17 -2.93 1.46
C ALA A 93 13.31 -2.96 2.50
N ALA A 94 14.37 -2.17 2.29
CA ALA A 94 15.47 -2.03 3.24
C ALA A 94 15.01 -1.37 4.56
N ASP A 95 14.16 -0.34 4.50
CA ASP A 95 13.58 0.31 5.68
C ASP A 95 12.70 -0.66 6.48
N LEU A 96 11.85 -1.43 5.79
CA LEU A 96 10.97 -2.43 6.41
C LEU A 96 11.78 -3.56 7.05
N HIS A 97 12.84 -4.03 6.39
CA HIS A 97 13.79 -4.98 6.97
C HIS A 97 14.39 -4.43 8.26
N ALA A 98 14.93 -3.21 8.24
CA ALA A 98 15.51 -2.58 9.42
C ALA A 98 14.48 -2.39 10.55
N LEU A 99 13.25 -2.01 10.21
CA LEU A 99 12.16 -1.87 11.18
C LEU A 99 11.84 -3.21 11.85
N VAL A 100 11.72 -4.30 11.09
CA VAL A 100 11.44 -5.63 11.66
C VAL A 100 12.60 -6.14 12.50
N GLN A 101 13.86 -5.93 12.11
CA GLN A 101 15.02 -6.27 12.93
C GLN A 101 15.00 -5.47 14.25
N HIS A 102 14.63 -4.20 14.21
CA HIS A 102 14.48 -3.39 15.41
C HIS A 102 13.36 -3.92 16.31
N LEU A 103 12.17 -4.19 15.77
CA LEU A 103 11.02 -4.74 16.52
C LEU A 103 11.35 -6.10 17.14
N SER A 104 12.12 -6.94 16.44
CA SER A 104 12.61 -8.23 16.94
C SER A 104 13.52 -8.04 18.15
N SER A 105 14.39 -7.01 18.17
CA SER A 105 15.24 -6.69 19.31
C SER A 105 14.46 -6.24 20.55
N LEU A 106 13.23 -5.74 20.36
CA LEU A 106 12.30 -5.38 21.43
C LEU A 106 11.44 -6.56 21.93
N GLY A 107 11.64 -7.74 21.36
CA GLY A 107 10.89 -8.96 21.70
C GLY A 107 9.74 -9.29 20.74
N GLY A 108 9.64 -8.60 19.61
CA GLY A 108 8.79 -9.04 18.49
C GLY A 108 9.34 -10.36 17.93
N ALA A 109 8.57 -11.44 18.03
CA ALA A 109 9.07 -12.77 17.71
C ALA A 109 8.84 -13.15 16.24
N GLY A 110 9.89 -13.62 15.58
CA GLY A 110 9.83 -14.31 14.29
C GLY A 110 9.44 -13.45 13.10
N PRO A 111 9.15 -14.09 11.96
CA PRO A 111 8.66 -13.41 10.77
C PRO A 111 7.29 -12.75 11.02
N VAL A 112 7.04 -11.62 10.37
CA VAL A 112 5.82 -10.82 10.53
C VAL A 112 4.75 -11.19 9.49
N ASP A 113 3.48 -10.92 9.82
CA ASP A 113 2.42 -10.87 8.82
C ASP A 113 2.32 -9.44 8.25
N VAL A 114 2.08 -9.33 6.95
CA VAL A 114 2.05 -8.04 6.26
C VAL A 114 0.78 -7.90 5.43
N PHE A 115 0.10 -6.78 5.59
CA PHE A 115 -0.87 -6.26 4.63
C PHE A 115 -0.23 -5.08 3.90
N GLY A 116 0.05 -5.22 2.62
CA GLY A 116 0.58 -4.16 1.76
C GLY A 116 -0.46 -3.73 0.74
N SER A 117 -0.75 -2.42 0.63
CA SER A 117 -1.70 -1.90 -0.34
C SER A 117 -1.03 -0.99 -1.36
N SER A 118 -1.43 -1.14 -2.64
CA SER A 118 -0.95 -0.29 -3.73
C SER A 118 0.58 -0.32 -3.86
N GLY A 119 1.26 0.82 -3.81
CA GLY A 119 2.72 0.89 -3.78
C GLY A 119 3.33 0.15 -2.57
N GLY A 120 2.62 0.08 -1.44
CA GLY A 120 3.03 -0.75 -0.30
C GLY A 120 3.01 -2.25 -0.62
N ALA A 121 2.11 -2.72 -1.50
CA ALA A 121 2.13 -4.09 -1.99
C ALA A 121 3.36 -4.35 -2.88
N VAL A 122 3.76 -3.39 -3.70
CA VAL A 122 5.01 -3.47 -4.50
C VAL A 122 6.23 -3.52 -3.58
N ALA A 123 6.29 -2.65 -2.56
CA ALA A 123 7.34 -2.67 -1.56
C ALA A 123 7.39 -4.01 -0.79
N GLY A 124 6.23 -4.57 -0.42
CA GLY A 124 6.13 -5.86 0.24
C GLY A 124 6.63 -7.03 -0.61
N LEU A 125 6.27 -7.08 -1.89
CA LEU A 125 6.76 -8.09 -2.84
C LEU A 125 8.27 -7.97 -3.05
N THR A 126 8.77 -6.74 -3.18
CA THR A 126 10.22 -6.46 -3.27
C THR A 126 10.93 -6.90 -1.98
N TRP A 127 10.34 -6.61 -0.83
CA TRP A 127 10.88 -6.99 0.47
C TRP A 127 11.01 -8.51 0.61
N VAL A 128 9.98 -9.27 0.27
CA VAL A 128 10.02 -10.74 0.27
C VAL A 128 11.12 -11.27 -0.65
N SER A 129 11.32 -10.67 -1.83
CA SER A 129 12.39 -11.10 -2.75
C SER A 129 13.81 -10.86 -2.21
N LEU A 130 14.00 -9.80 -1.41
CA LEU A 130 15.31 -9.41 -0.88
C LEU A 130 15.61 -9.99 0.51
N HIS A 131 14.57 -10.16 1.35
CA HIS A 131 14.65 -10.59 2.75
C HIS A 131 13.59 -11.65 3.05
N PRO A 132 13.68 -12.86 2.48
CA PRO A 132 12.63 -13.87 2.50
C PRO A 132 12.27 -14.40 3.89
N ASP A 133 13.17 -14.26 4.87
CA ASP A 133 12.97 -14.76 6.22
C ASP A 133 12.23 -13.78 7.14
N ASP A 134 11.99 -12.54 6.70
CA ASP A 134 11.35 -11.52 7.51
C ASP A 134 9.81 -11.65 7.56
N VAL A 135 9.21 -12.20 6.51
CA VAL A 135 7.76 -12.18 6.31
C VAL A 135 7.20 -13.60 6.31
N ALA A 136 6.23 -13.83 7.17
CA ALA A 136 5.51 -15.10 7.25
C ALA A 136 4.37 -15.19 6.23
N THR A 137 3.52 -14.16 6.20
CA THR A 137 2.44 -14.02 5.23
C THR A 137 2.44 -12.60 4.68
N LEU A 138 2.44 -12.46 3.35
CA LEU A 138 2.21 -11.18 2.66
C LEU A 138 0.86 -11.23 1.95
N VAL A 139 -0.04 -10.34 2.32
CA VAL A 139 -1.23 -10.00 1.54
C VAL A 139 -0.92 -8.73 0.73
N ALA A 140 -0.64 -8.91 -0.56
CA ALA A 140 -0.32 -7.83 -1.50
C ALA A 140 -1.61 -7.37 -2.21
N HIS A 141 -2.23 -6.30 -1.70
CA HIS A 141 -3.49 -5.79 -2.21
C HIS A 141 -3.25 -4.78 -3.34
N GLU A 142 -3.67 -5.17 -4.53
CA GLU A 142 -3.69 -4.32 -5.73
C GLU A 142 -2.36 -3.59 -6.05
N PRO A 143 -1.21 -4.31 -6.17
CA PRO A 143 0.05 -3.72 -6.59
C PRO A 143 -0.07 -3.15 -8.02
N PRO A 144 0.28 -1.86 -8.27
CA PRO A 144 0.17 -1.24 -9.60
C PRO A 144 1.34 -1.61 -10.54
N SER A 145 1.71 -2.88 -10.61
CA SER A 145 2.88 -3.41 -11.32
C SER A 145 2.59 -3.53 -12.82
N THR A 146 2.72 -2.44 -13.56
CA THR A 146 2.37 -2.33 -14.99
C THR A 146 3.12 -3.34 -15.87
N TRP A 147 4.39 -3.64 -15.55
CA TRP A 147 5.22 -4.60 -16.27
C TRP A 147 4.63 -6.02 -16.29
N ALA A 148 3.77 -6.36 -15.34
CA ALA A 148 3.15 -7.68 -15.28
C ALA A 148 2.02 -7.87 -16.29
N LEU A 149 1.45 -6.81 -16.84
CA LEU A 149 0.34 -6.85 -17.79
C LEU A 149 0.73 -7.60 -19.07
N PRO A 150 -0.14 -8.49 -19.57
CA PRO A 150 0.20 -9.34 -20.73
C PRO A 150 0.20 -8.60 -22.07
N ASN A 151 -0.65 -7.58 -22.24
CA ASN A 151 -0.93 -6.99 -23.56
C ASN A 151 -0.61 -5.50 -23.66
N ASP A 152 -0.78 -4.73 -22.59
CA ASP A 152 -0.76 -3.25 -22.62
C ASP A 152 0.18 -2.62 -21.60
N ALA A 153 1.26 -3.31 -21.17
CA ALA A 153 2.23 -2.82 -20.22
C ALA A 153 2.83 -1.45 -20.63
N GLU A 154 3.30 -1.32 -21.88
CA GLU A 154 3.85 -0.05 -22.38
C GLU A 154 2.81 1.06 -22.45
N ALA A 155 1.56 0.72 -22.78
CA ALA A 155 0.46 1.69 -22.82
C ALA A 155 0.07 2.13 -21.41
N ALA A 156 0.07 1.22 -20.43
CA ALA A 156 -0.13 1.55 -19.02
C ALA A 156 0.97 2.49 -18.51
N ASP A 157 2.24 2.20 -18.79
CA ASP A 157 3.37 3.09 -18.44
C ASP A 157 3.24 4.45 -19.08
N ARG A 158 2.79 4.51 -20.33
CA ARG A 158 2.49 5.77 -21.03
C ARG A 158 1.37 6.54 -20.33
N ALA A 159 0.33 5.86 -19.85
CA ALA A 159 -0.77 6.49 -19.12
C ALA A 159 -0.27 7.10 -17.79
N PHE A 160 0.53 6.38 -17.01
CA PHE A 160 1.16 6.93 -15.79
C PHE A 160 2.12 8.07 -16.08
N ARG A 161 2.85 8.02 -17.20
CA ARG A 161 3.68 9.17 -17.64
C ARG A 161 2.82 10.40 -17.90
N GLY A 162 1.64 10.23 -18.53
CA GLY A 162 0.69 11.31 -18.75
C GLY A 162 0.23 12.00 -17.46
N VAL A 163 0.11 11.27 -16.34
CA VAL A 163 -0.17 11.86 -15.03
C VAL A 163 0.95 12.81 -14.61
N ARG A 164 2.20 12.37 -14.70
CA ARG A 164 3.37 13.18 -14.33
C ARG A 164 3.52 14.40 -15.24
N GLU A 165 3.32 14.23 -16.55
CA GLU A 165 3.32 15.32 -17.51
C GLU A 165 2.24 16.37 -17.20
N ALA A 166 1.03 15.95 -16.87
CA ALA A 166 -0.05 16.84 -16.47
C ALA A 166 0.29 17.61 -15.18
N TYR A 167 0.83 16.91 -14.18
CA TYR A 167 1.30 17.50 -12.93
C TYR A 167 2.41 18.54 -13.17
N GLN A 168 3.44 18.17 -13.93
CA GLN A 168 4.55 19.07 -14.25
C GLN A 168 4.11 20.31 -15.05
N ALA A 169 3.12 20.16 -15.90
CA ALA A 169 2.64 21.26 -16.75
C ALA A 169 1.66 22.20 -16.04
N LYS A 170 0.81 21.70 -15.12
CA LYS A 170 -0.36 22.42 -14.61
C LYS A 170 -0.63 22.25 -13.12
N GLY A 171 0.26 21.59 -12.36
CA GLY A 171 0.15 21.42 -10.91
C GLY A 171 -0.75 20.28 -10.45
N VAL A 172 -1.01 20.25 -9.15
CA VAL A 172 -1.63 19.10 -8.45
C VAL A 172 -3.04 18.77 -8.97
N GLY A 173 -3.86 19.77 -9.26
CA GLY A 173 -5.23 19.53 -9.74
C GLY A 173 -5.24 18.75 -11.05
N ALA A 174 -4.43 19.18 -12.05
CA ALA A 174 -4.37 18.50 -13.34
C ALA A 174 -3.74 17.09 -13.25
N GLY A 175 -2.69 16.94 -12.45
CA GLY A 175 -2.05 15.66 -12.19
C GLY A 175 -3.03 14.68 -11.54
N MET A 176 -3.73 15.09 -10.49
CA MET A 176 -4.68 14.26 -9.77
C MET A 176 -5.91 13.93 -10.62
N ALA A 177 -6.46 14.87 -11.38
CA ALA A 177 -7.57 14.59 -12.28
C ALA A 177 -7.18 13.53 -13.33
N THR A 178 -5.97 13.64 -13.89
CA THR A 178 -5.43 12.65 -14.83
C THR A 178 -5.23 11.29 -14.16
N PHE A 179 -4.72 11.27 -12.92
CA PHE A 179 -4.56 10.05 -12.12
C PHE A 179 -5.91 9.36 -11.85
N ILE A 180 -6.93 10.12 -11.42
CA ILE A 180 -8.27 9.57 -11.20
C ILE A 180 -8.84 9.01 -12.51
N GLY A 181 -8.73 9.76 -13.62
CA GLY A 181 -9.16 9.29 -14.93
C GLY A 181 -8.48 7.98 -15.36
N LEU A 182 -7.18 7.84 -15.07
CA LEU A 182 -6.42 6.61 -15.32
C LEU A 182 -6.93 5.45 -14.45
N THR A 183 -7.06 5.68 -13.14
CA THR A 183 -7.45 4.62 -12.19
C THR A 183 -8.90 4.17 -12.33
N MET A 184 -9.76 5.00 -12.90
CA MET A 184 -11.15 4.67 -13.21
C MET A 184 -11.34 4.04 -14.60
N TRP A 185 -10.31 4.00 -15.45
CA TRP A 185 -10.42 3.45 -16.79
C TRP A 185 -10.61 1.92 -16.75
N PRO A 186 -11.68 1.38 -17.36
CA PRO A 186 -11.92 -0.06 -17.38
C PRO A 186 -11.18 -0.72 -18.55
N GLY A 187 -10.52 -1.84 -18.30
CA GLY A 187 -9.86 -2.64 -19.31
C GLY A 187 -8.49 -2.10 -19.74
N GLU A 188 -8.06 -2.51 -20.94
CA GLU A 188 -6.73 -2.19 -21.47
C GLU A 188 -6.61 -0.74 -21.91
N PHE A 189 -5.40 -0.18 -21.80
CA PHE A 189 -5.06 1.14 -22.33
C PHE A 189 -4.83 1.03 -23.84
N THR A 190 -5.79 1.50 -24.62
CA THR A 190 -5.76 1.51 -26.07
C THR A 190 -5.81 2.95 -26.61
N ASP A 191 -5.77 3.12 -27.92
CA ASP A 191 -5.93 4.43 -28.56
C ASP A 191 -7.22 5.13 -28.10
N ALA A 192 -8.26 4.39 -27.71
CA ALA A 192 -9.50 4.96 -27.18
C ALA A 192 -9.27 5.71 -25.86
N TYR A 193 -8.38 5.22 -24.97
CA TYR A 193 -7.99 5.96 -23.76
C TYR A 193 -7.23 7.26 -24.11
N PHE A 194 -6.24 7.16 -24.98
CA PHE A 194 -5.39 8.30 -25.34
C PHE A 194 -6.08 9.35 -26.20
N ALA A 195 -7.23 9.02 -26.81
CA ALA A 195 -8.08 9.95 -27.53
C ALA A 195 -9.03 10.75 -26.62
N GLN A 196 -9.13 10.38 -25.31
CA GLN A 196 -9.96 11.15 -24.38
C GLN A 196 -9.37 12.54 -24.14
N PRO A 197 -10.20 13.57 -23.98
CA PRO A 197 -9.73 14.86 -23.51
C PRO A 197 -9.15 14.74 -22.10
N ALA A 198 -8.18 15.60 -21.78
CA ALA A 198 -7.65 15.68 -20.41
C ALA A 198 -8.80 15.96 -19.42
N PRO A 199 -8.90 15.21 -18.31
CA PRO A 199 -9.94 15.43 -17.32
C PRO A 199 -9.85 16.84 -16.72
N ASP A 200 -11.02 17.48 -16.52
CA ASP A 200 -11.08 18.78 -15.84
C ASP A 200 -11.01 18.58 -14.31
N PRO A 201 -10.03 19.16 -13.60
CA PRO A 201 -9.92 19.08 -12.15
C PRO A 201 -11.21 19.50 -11.41
N ALA A 202 -11.93 20.48 -11.95
CA ALA A 202 -13.17 20.97 -11.35
C ALA A 202 -14.27 19.88 -11.26
N MET A 203 -14.27 18.90 -12.16
CA MET A 203 -15.20 17.76 -12.10
C MET A 203 -15.02 16.89 -10.84
N PHE A 204 -13.83 16.95 -10.25
CA PHE A 204 -13.47 16.22 -9.02
C PHE A 204 -13.39 17.14 -7.80
N GLY A 205 -13.89 18.37 -7.90
CA GLY A 205 -13.87 19.35 -6.79
C GLY A 205 -12.46 19.91 -6.48
N MET A 206 -11.51 19.77 -7.42
CA MET A 206 -10.12 20.22 -7.24
C MET A 206 -9.89 21.59 -7.88
N SER A 207 -8.86 22.30 -7.38
CA SER A 207 -8.43 23.57 -7.98
C SER A 207 -7.91 23.38 -9.39
N THR A 208 -8.25 24.32 -10.26
CA THR A 208 -7.67 24.44 -11.61
C THR A 208 -6.43 25.34 -11.62
N GLU A 209 -6.12 26.01 -10.50
CA GLU A 209 -4.96 26.88 -10.37
C GLU A 209 -3.71 26.04 -10.03
N ASP A 210 -2.60 26.37 -10.68
CA ASP A 210 -1.29 25.76 -10.42
C ASP A 210 -0.69 26.38 -9.14
N ASP A 211 -0.43 25.53 -8.14
CA ASP A 211 0.22 25.95 -6.88
C ASP A 211 1.75 26.07 -6.99
N GLY A 212 2.33 25.71 -8.12
CA GLY A 212 3.77 25.74 -8.38
C GLY A 212 4.57 24.60 -7.75
N GLN A 213 3.95 23.70 -6.97
CA GLN A 213 4.64 22.55 -6.40
C GLN A 213 4.88 21.46 -7.45
N ARG A 214 6.01 20.73 -7.34
CA ARG A 214 6.41 19.69 -8.31
C ARG A 214 7.04 18.45 -7.66
N ASP A 215 6.89 18.29 -6.35
CA ASP A 215 7.54 17.24 -5.54
C ASP A 215 6.54 16.29 -4.86
N ASP A 216 5.27 16.28 -5.30
CA ASP A 216 4.25 15.37 -4.77
C ASP A 216 4.67 13.90 -4.92
N ALA A 217 4.50 13.12 -3.87
CA ALA A 217 4.98 11.73 -3.79
C ALA A 217 4.25 10.75 -4.70
N LEU A 218 3.04 11.09 -5.17
CA LEU A 218 2.24 10.26 -6.07
C LEU A 218 2.35 10.74 -7.53
N LEU A 219 2.38 12.06 -7.73
CA LEU A 219 2.19 12.67 -9.06
C LEU A 219 3.51 13.06 -9.74
N SER A 220 4.62 13.09 -9.01
CA SER A 220 5.93 13.48 -9.53
C SER A 220 6.78 12.28 -9.98
N GLU A 221 8.00 12.58 -10.45
CA GLU A 221 9.00 11.57 -10.80
C GLU A 221 9.44 10.71 -9.61
N ARG A 222 9.14 11.12 -8.37
CA ARG A 222 9.39 10.32 -7.16
C ARG A 222 8.66 8.97 -7.16
N ALA A 223 7.50 8.88 -7.83
CA ALA A 223 6.68 7.67 -7.89
C ALA A 223 6.97 6.75 -9.07
N VAL A 224 7.88 7.11 -9.99
CA VAL A 224 8.09 6.36 -11.25
C VAL A 224 8.36 4.89 -11.00
N THR A 225 9.25 4.59 -10.07
CA THR A 225 9.66 3.20 -9.80
C THR A 225 8.58 2.36 -9.15
N VAL A 226 7.56 2.95 -8.53
CA VAL A 226 6.47 2.20 -7.88
C VAL A 226 5.70 1.35 -8.89
N THR A 227 5.44 1.87 -10.08
CA THR A 227 4.67 1.16 -11.12
C THR A 227 5.54 0.33 -12.06
N THR A 228 6.82 0.72 -12.25
CA THR A 228 7.72 0.13 -13.22
C THR A 228 8.73 -0.86 -12.65
N HIS A 229 8.86 -0.94 -11.32
CA HIS A 229 9.80 -1.84 -10.65
C HIS A 229 9.41 -3.31 -10.87
N GLU A 230 10.34 -4.07 -11.41
CA GLU A 230 10.24 -5.53 -11.58
C GLU A 230 10.93 -6.21 -10.40
N TYR A 231 10.15 -6.84 -9.52
CA TYR A 231 10.70 -7.65 -8.43
C TYR A 231 11.01 -9.07 -8.91
N ASP A 232 11.94 -9.75 -8.23
CA ASP A 232 12.38 -11.11 -8.58
C ASP A 232 11.30 -12.14 -8.22
N LEU A 233 10.54 -12.58 -9.22
CA LEU A 233 9.48 -13.58 -9.05
C LEU A 233 10.01 -14.94 -8.61
N ASP A 234 11.21 -15.33 -9.05
CA ASP A 234 11.79 -16.63 -8.70
C ASP A 234 12.27 -16.63 -7.25
N ALA A 235 12.84 -15.52 -6.78
CA ALA A 235 13.17 -15.34 -5.37
C ALA A 235 11.92 -15.37 -4.49
N ILE A 236 10.81 -14.71 -4.90
CA ILE A 236 9.54 -14.75 -4.17
C ILE A 236 8.97 -16.18 -4.11
N LYS A 237 8.99 -16.91 -5.22
CA LYS A 237 8.53 -18.32 -5.25
C LYS A 237 9.36 -19.25 -4.40
N ALA A 238 10.65 -18.97 -4.24
CA ALA A 238 11.56 -19.74 -3.41
C ALA A 238 11.49 -19.38 -1.91
N ALA A 239 10.90 -18.24 -1.58
CA ALA A 239 10.76 -17.77 -0.20
C ALA A 239 9.82 -18.68 0.63
N PRO A 240 10.06 -18.83 1.95
CA PRO A 240 9.13 -19.53 2.82
C PRO A 240 7.83 -18.74 3.06
N THR A 241 7.78 -17.50 2.61
CA THR A 241 6.65 -16.57 2.77
C THR A 241 5.42 -17.05 2.01
N ARG A 242 4.27 -17.12 2.66
CA ARG A 242 3.00 -17.26 1.96
C ARG A 242 2.60 -15.92 1.34
N VAL A 243 2.55 -15.85 0.01
CA VAL A 243 2.14 -14.65 -0.73
C VAL A 243 0.73 -14.83 -1.26
N VAL A 244 -0.15 -13.90 -0.92
CA VAL A 244 -1.55 -13.84 -1.36
C VAL A 244 -1.77 -12.50 -2.06
N LEU A 245 -2.31 -12.50 -3.27
CA LEU A 245 -2.73 -11.28 -3.95
C LEU A 245 -4.18 -10.95 -3.57
N GLY A 246 -4.45 -9.67 -3.32
CA GLY A 246 -5.79 -9.18 -3.02
C GLY A 246 -6.30 -8.26 -4.12
N VAL A 247 -7.61 -8.29 -4.38
CA VAL A 247 -8.30 -7.37 -5.28
C VAL A 247 -9.68 -7.02 -4.73
N GLY A 248 -10.08 -5.75 -4.82
CA GLY A 248 -11.40 -5.30 -4.40
C GLY A 248 -12.50 -5.77 -5.36
N GLU A 249 -13.62 -6.25 -4.82
CA GLU A 249 -14.77 -6.70 -5.62
C GLU A 249 -15.34 -5.60 -6.54
N GLU A 250 -15.22 -4.34 -6.11
CA GLU A 250 -15.72 -3.15 -6.80
C GLU A 250 -14.65 -2.51 -7.71
N THR A 251 -13.39 -2.97 -7.67
CA THR A 251 -12.30 -2.46 -8.53
C THR A 251 -12.50 -2.87 -10.00
N GLY A 252 -13.19 -3.98 -10.24
CA GLY A 252 -13.60 -4.39 -11.59
C GLY A 252 -12.41 -4.74 -12.48
N THR A 253 -12.32 -4.07 -13.64
CA THR A 253 -11.25 -4.28 -14.64
C THR A 253 -10.30 -3.10 -14.75
N THR A 254 -10.22 -2.27 -13.72
CA THR A 254 -9.29 -1.14 -13.70
C THR A 254 -7.84 -1.61 -13.54
N ILE A 255 -6.90 -0.68 -13.66
CA ILE A 255 -5.48 -1.02 -13.74
C ILE A 255 -4.99 -1.86 -12.55
N THR A 256 -5.36 -1.51 -11.30
CA THR A 256 -4.84 -2.18 -10.12
C THR A 256 -5.40 -3.59 -9.93
N ALA A 257 -6.65 -3.86 -10.33
CA ALA A 257 -7.20 -5.22 -10.36
C ALA A 257 -6.49 -6.08 -11.41
N ARG A 258 -6.26 -5.54 -12.61
CA ARG A 258 -5.60 -6.25 -13.71
C ARG A 258 -4.14 -6.57 -13.39
N THR A 259 -3.42 -5.64 -12.78
CA THR A 259 -2.03 -5.87 -12.36
C THR A 259 -1.95 -6.88 -11.22
N ALA A 260 -2.85 -6.82 -10.22
CA ALA A 260 -2.92 -7.81 -9.14
C ALA A 260 -3.16 -9.23 -9.70
N GLN A 261 -4.11 -9.38 -10.62
CA GLN A 261 -4.38 -10.65 -11.28
C GLN A 261 -3.16 -11.14 -12.08
N ALA A 262 -2.52 -10.27 -12.87
CA ALA A 262 -1.36 -10.64 -13.67
C ALA A 262 -0.16 -11.06 -12.80
N VAL A 263 0.06 -10.41 -11.66
CA VAL A 263 1.09 -10.80 -10.69
C VAL A 263 0.74 -12.14 -10.05
N ALA A 264 -0.52 -12.37 -9.65
CA ALA A 264 -0.96 -13.65 -9.08
C ALA A 264 -0.72 -14.81 -10.04
N GLU A 265 -1.09 -14.64 -11.33
CA GLU A 265 -0.87 -15.63 -12.39
C GLU A 265 0.63 -15.95 -12.59
N ARG A 266 1.50 -14.92 -12.61
CA ARG A 266 2.95 -15.09 -12.77
C ARG A 266 3.61 -15.78 -11.58
N LEU A 267 3.13 -15.49 -10.36
CA LEU A 267 3.61 -16.13 -9.14
C LEU A 267 3.02 -17.53 -8.94
N GLY A 268 1.85 -17.81 -9.50
CA GLY A 268 1.05 -18.98 -9.14
C GLY A 268 0.46 -18.87 -7.76
N SER A 269 0.24 -17.63 -7.29
CA SER A 269 -0.28 -17.33 -5.96
C SER A 269 -1.81 -17.30 -5.93
N GLU A 270 -2.37 -17.49 -4.74
CA GLU A 270 -3.80 -17.29 -4.48
C GLU A 270 -4.20 -15.82 -4.77
N LEU A 271 -5.38 -15.64 -5.37
CA LEU A 271 -6.01 -14.34 -5.56
C LEU A 271 -7.30 -14.29 -4.73
N VAL A 272 -7.35 -13.39 -3.75
CA VAL A 272 -8.49 -13.22 -2.85
C VAL A 272 -9.25 -11.95 -3.20
N ILE A 273 -10.59 -12.08 -3.23
CA ILE A 273 -11.48 -10.94 -3.44
C ILE A 273 -11.79 -10.29 -2.09
N PHE A 274 -11.46 -9.02 -1.96
CA PHE A 274 -11.74 -8.22 -0.78
C PHE A 274 -13.00 -7.38 -0.98
N PRO A 275 -13.79 -7.12 0.08
CA PRO A 275 -14.94 -6.23 -0.01
C PRO A 275 -14.56 -4.82 -0.46
N SER A 276 -15.45 -4.17 -1.22
CA SER A 276 -15.31 -2.80 -1.71
C SER A 276 -14.26 -2.63 -2.82
N HIS A 277 -13.63 -1.47 -2.92
CA HIS A 277 -12.73 -1.02 -3.99
C HIS A 277 -11.27 -0.95 -3.51
N HIS A 278 -10.38 -0.34 -4.31
CA HIS A 278 -8.95 -0.17 -4.01
C HIS A 278 -8.65 0.36 -2.59
N GLY A 279 -9.43 1.31 -2.11
CA GLY A 279 -9.38 1.85 -0.75
C GLY A 279 -10.35 1.18 0.23
N GLY A 280 -10.75 -0.08 0.00
CA GLY A 280 -11.81 -0.77 0.74
C GLY A 280 -11.60 -0.86 2.25
N PHE A 281 -10.37 -0.74 2.71
CA PHE A 281 -9.98 -0.75 4.12
C PHE A 281 -10.00 0.63 4.80
N VAL A 282 -10.20 1.71 4.05
CA VAL A 282 -10.28 3.08 4.57
C VAL A 282 -11.73 3.37 4.96
N GLY A 283 -11.93 3.82 6.18
CA GLY A 283 -13.24 4.25 6.66
C GLY A 283 -13.55 5.69 6.28
N GLY A 284 -14.56 6.20 6.91
CA GLY A 284 -15.06 7.56 6.75
C GLY A 284 -16.59 7.49 6.69
N GLY A 285 -17.26 8.42 7.36
CA GLY A 285 -18.73 8.48 7.35
C GLY A 285 -19.31 8.77 5.96
N PRO A 286 -20.62 8.95 5.86
CA PRO A 286 -21.33 9.25 4.61
C PRO A 286 -20.83 10.48 3.85
N GLU A 287 -20.02 11.30 4.51
CA GLU A 287 -19.39 12.50 3.95
C GLU A 287 -18.13 12.17 3.11
N ASN A 288 -17.57 10.97 3.25
CA ASN A 288 -16.43 10.54 2.44
C ASN A 288 -16.92 9.69 1.26
N PRO A 289 -16.95 10.21 0.03
CA PRO A 289 -17.39 9.48 -1.15
C PRO A 289 -16.46 8.30 -1.52
N TYR A 290 -15.28 8.23 -0.91
CA TYR A 290 -14.29 7.18 -1.12
C TYR A 290 -14.21 6.22 0.07
N ALA A 291 -15.17 6.28 1.01
CA ALA A 291 -15.22 5.34 2.13
C ALA A 291 -15.41 3.91 1.62
N GLY A 292 -14.57 3.01 2.11
CA GLY A 292 -14.67 1.58 1.88
C GLY A 292 -15.55 0.88 2.92
N LYS A 293 -15.24 -0.39 3.15
CA LYS A 293 -15.92 -1.28 4.10
C LYS A 293 -14.89 -1.90 5.06
N PRO A 294 -14.23 -1.09 5.93
CA PRO A 294 -13.09 -1.56 6.73
C PRO A 294 -13.42 -2.73 7.65
N VAL A 295 -14.66 -2.84 8.13
CA VAL A 295 -15.09 -3.95 8.99
C VAL A 295 -15.10 -5.27 8.20
N GLU A 296 -15.79 -5.30 7.08
CA GLU A 296 -15.87 -6.47 6.20
C GLU A 296 -14.50 -6.80 5.59
N PHE A 297 -13.74 -5.79 5.22
CA PHE A 297 -12.36 -5.94 4.73
C PHE A 297 -11.47 -6.58 5.80
N GLY A 298 -11.58 -6.13 7.05
CA GLY A 298 -10.85 -6.68 8.19
C GLY A 298 -11.20 -8.14 8.47
N VAL A 299 -12.46 -8.54 8.29
CA VAL A 299 -12.89 -9.95 8.39
C VAL A 299 -12.18 -10.80 7.34
N THR A 300 -12.23 -10.38 6.06
CA THR A 300 -11.55 -11.11 4.97
C THR A 300 -10.04 -11.18 5.19
N LEU A 301 -9.40 -10.07 5.60
CA LEU A 301 -7.97 -10.07 5.89
C LEU A 301 -7.63 -11.04 7.03
N ARG A 302 -8.43 -11.08 8.09
CA ARG A 302 -8.26 -12.04 9.20
C ARG A 302 -8.37 -13.48 8.72
N GLU A 303 -9.38 -13.81 7.92
CA GLU A 303 -9.56 -15.15 7.36
C GLU A 303 -8.33 -15.58 6.55
N VAL A 304 -7.75 -14.67 5.75
CA VAL A 304 -6.52 -14.96 5.00
C VAL A 304 -5.33 -15.19 5.94
N LEU A 305 -5.15 -14.35 6.97
CA LEU A 305 -4.02 -14.45 7.90
C LEU A 305 -4.10 -15.67 8.81
N ASP A 306 -5.32 -16.13 9.14
CA ASP A 306 -5.56 -17.27 10.06
C ASP A 306 -5.58 -18.63 9.32
N GLN A 307 -5.53 -18.65 7.98
CA GLN A 307 -5.37 -19.91 7.23
C GLN A 307 -4.06 -20.58 7.58
N ALA A 308 -4.09 -21.92 7.63
CA ALA A 308 -2.90 -22.71 7.92
C ALA A 308 -1.78 -22.45 6.92
N ARG A 309 -0.59 -22.25 7.43
CA ARG A 309 0.65 -22.05 6.65
C ARG A 309 1.19 -23.36 6.12
#